data_700203c7e43db88e0572900d24a738cb
#
_entry.id   700203c7e43db88e0572900d24a738cb
#
_cell.length_a   1.000
_cell.length_b   1.000
_cell.length_c   1.000
_cell.angle_alpha   90.00
_cell.angle_beta   90.00
_cell.angle_gamma   90.00
#
_symmetry.space_group_name_H-M   'P 1'
#
loop_
_entity.id
_entity.type
_entity.pdbx_description
1 polymer ?
#
loop_
_entity_poly.entity_id
_entity_poly.type
_entity_poly.pdbx_seq_one_letter_code
_entity_poly.pdbx_strand_id
1 'polypeptide(L)'
;MKKKVIISCAVTGAIHTPSMSEHPPVTADEVIEHSLEAHKAGAAILHLHARDEVDGHPTQDPAEFDKFLPTIHKECDAVINITTGGGPQMTVEERMQPCMHFKPELASLNMGTMNFGLFPMLKRHNQFQHKWETEMLEKSKSSLFKNTFQDIENIMTLGYENGTRFEFECYDVGHIYNLHHYHREGMLKGPYFIQFVMGIMGGIGADTDNLLHMKKTADKLFGDDYEWSVVGAGATQMRMNATGASLGSHVRVGLEDSLWDGPGKLAQKNADQVKRVRDILEGLSLEVATSDEARQMLNLKGKDKTNIV
;
A
#
# COMPACT_ATOMS: atom_id res chain seq x y z
N MET A 1 27.43 -5.06 3.81
CA MET A 1 26.38 -6.11 3.98
C MET A 1 25.51 -6.11 2.74
N LYS A 2 25.03 -7.26 2.24
CA LYS A 2 24.00 -7.28 1.19
C LYS A 2 22.76 -6.60 1.74
N LYS A 3 22.16 -5.70 0.96
CA LYS A 3 20.93 -5.02 1.34
C LYS A 3 19.79 -6.06 1.41
N LYS A 4 19.09 -6.11 2.54
CA LYS A 4 17.94 -7.00 2.72
C LYS A 4 16.68 -6.38 2.08
N VAL A 5 15.73 -7.23 1.72
CA VAL A 5 14.50 -6.81 1.04
C VAL A 5 13.35 -6.74 2.05
N ILE A 6 12.72 -5.59 2.16
CA ILE A 6 11.49 -5.41 2.94
C ILE A 6 10.34 -6.06 2.18
N ILE A 7 9.54 -6.88 2.86
CA ILE A 7 8.24 -7.35 2.37
C ILE A 7 7.16 -6.52 3.07
N SER A 8 6.39 -5.76 2.29
CA SER A 8 5.15 -5.13 2.73
C SER A 8 3.97 -6.03 2.36
N CYS A 9 3.00 -6.18 3.28
CA CYS A 9 1.74 -6.87 3.01
C CYS A 9 0.58 -5.90 3.09
N ALA A 10 -0.15 -5.75 1.98
CA ALA A 10 -1.37 -4.94 1.88
C ALA A 10 -2.59 -5.85 2.09
N VAL A 11 -3.18 -5.77 3.30
CA VAL A 11 -4.02 -6.84 3.85
C VAL A 11 -5.42 -6.87 3.24
N THR A 12 -6.12 -5.74 3.16
CA THR A 12 -7.52 -5.72 2.70
C THR A 12 -7.82 -4.71 1.60
N GLY A 13 -7.29 -3.49 1.71
CA GLY A 13 -7.49 -2.43 0.70
C GLY A 13 -8.94 -1.93 0.56
N ALA A 14 -9.15 -1.12 -0.50
CA ALA A 14 -10.44 -0.50 -0.80
C ALA A 14 -10.99 -0.84 -2.20
N ILE A 15 -10.22 -1.56 -3.04
CA ILE A 15 -10.57 -1.76 -4.46
C ILE A 15 -11.30 -3.08 -4.74
N HIS A 16 -10.98 -4.14 -4.02
CA HIS A 16 -11.68 -5.40 -4.14
C HIS A 16 -12.91 -5.40 -3.22
N THR A 17 -14.07 -5.72 -3.78
CA THR A 17 -15.34 -5.75 -3.03
C THR A 17 -15.65 -7.17 -2.53
N PRO A 18 -16.50 -7.33 -1.50
CA PRO A 18 -16.86 -8.64 -0.95
C PRO A 18 -17.39 -9.62 -1.99
N SER A 19 -18.08 -9.12 -3.02
CA SER A 19 -18.60 -9.98 -4.11
C SER A 19 -17.53 -10.49 -5.09
N MET A 20 -16.34 -9.90 -5.10
CA MET A 20 -15.25 -10.33 -5.99
C MET A 20 -14.48 -11.54 -5.46
N SER A 21 -14.39 -11.65 -4.14
CA SER A 21 -13.79 -12.77 -3.43
C SER A 21 -14.20 -12.70 -1.96
N GLU A 22 -14.40 -13.87 -1.34
CA GLU A 22 -14.68 -14.01 0.10
C GLU A 22 -13.43 -13.98 0.98
N HIS A 23 -12.23 -13.89 0.38
CA HIS A 23 -10.96 -14.06 1.10
C HIS A 23 -10.30 -12.75 1.58
N PRO A 24 -10.47 -11.56 0.92
CA PRO A 24 -9.99 -10.32 1.53
C PRO A 24 -10.72 -10.05 2.86
N PRO A 25 -9.98 -9.82 3.95
CA PRO A 25 -10.60 -9.65 5.26
C PRO A 25 -11.46 -8.38 5.31
N VAL A 26 -12.63 -8.50 5.95
CA VAL A 26 -13.61 -7.42 6.14
C VAL A 26 -13.73 -7.07 7.62
N THR A 27 -13.91 -8.07 8.49
CA THR A 27 -14.09 -7.87 9.92
C THR A 27 -12.74 -7.62 10.63
N ALA A 28 -12.80 -6.99 11.80
CA ALA A 28 -11.61 -6.73 12.61
C ALA A 28 -10.85 -8.03 12.94
N ASP A 29 -11.56 -9.09 13.31
CA ASP A 29 -10.95 -10.39 13.63
C ASP A 29 -10.22 -10.97 12.42
N GLU A 30 -10.81 -10.90 11.23
CA GLU A 30 -10.16 -11.34 9.99
C GLU A 30 -8.93 -10.48 9.64
N VAL A 31 -9.01 -9.15 9.82
CA VAL A 31 -7.86 -8.25 9.59
C VAL A 31 -6.73 -8.58 10.57
N ILE A 32 -7.03 -8.86 11.84
CA ILE A 32 -6.05 -9.30 12.84
C ILE A 32 -5.40 -10.62 12.41
N GLU A 33 -6.21 -11.65 12.13
CA GLU A 33 -5.70 -12.97 11.73
C GLU A 33 -4.77 -12.86 10.52
N HIS A 34 -5.23 -12.22 9.44
CA HIS A 34 -4.47 -12.05 8.20
C HIS A 34 -3.17 -11.25 8.40
N SER A 35 -3.20 -10.24 9.27
CA SER A 35 -2.02 -9.42 9.60
C SER A 35 -0.97 -10.21 10.37
N LEU A 36 -1.38 -10.93 11.41
CA LEU A 36 -0.46 -11.72 12.22
C LEU A 36 0.14 -12.90 11.43
N GLU A 37 -0.67 -13.58 10.61
CA GLU A 37 -0.18 -14.63 9.71
C GLU A 37 0.78 -14.10 8.64
N ALA A 38 0.50 -12.93 8.05
CA ALA A 38 1.38 -12.29 7.07
C ALA A 38 2.72 -11.90 7.70
N HIS A 39 2.69 -11.31 8.90
CA HIS A 39 3.92 -10.99 9.64
C HIS A 39 4.73 -12.26 9.96
N LYS A 40 4.08 -13.31 10.47
CA LYS A 40 4.73 -14.60 10.73
C LYS A 40 5.33 -15.23 9.47
N ALA A 41 4.75 -15.00 8.30
CA ALA A 41 5.27 -15.45 7.02
C ALA A 41 6.49 -14.63 6.53
N GLY A 42 6.73 -13.44 7.09
CA GLY A 42 7.90 -12.59 6.80
C GLY A 42 7.59 -11.16 6.37
N ALA A 43 6.34 -10.70 6.45
CA ALA A 43 6.04 -9.29 6.21
C ALA A 43 6.60 -8.41 7.33
N ALA A 44 7.45 -7.46 6.98
CA ALA A 44 8.01 -6.48 7.90
C ALA A 44 7.10 -5.26 8.07
N ILE A 45 6.29 -4.95 7.07
CA ILE A 45 5.34 -3.84 7.04
C ILE A 45 3.94 -4.40 6.74
N LEU A 46 2.93 -3.93 7.48
CA LEU A 46 1.52 -4.20 7.24
C LEU A 46 0.84 -2.91 6.78
N HIS A 47 0.38 -2.89 5.53
CA HIS A 47 -0.41 -1.79 4.99
C HIS A 47 -1.89 -2.08 5.25
N LEU A 48 -2.55 -1.18 5.96
CA LEU A 48 -3.85 -1.43 6.56
C LEU A 48 -4.89 -0.38 6.14
N HIS A 49 -6.05 -0.89 5.79
CA HIS A 49 -7.31 -0.19 5.60
C HIS A 49 -8.33 -0.68 6.62
N ALA A 50 -9.42 0.06 6.80
CA ALA A 50 -10.59 -0.41 7.53
C ALA A 50 -11.82 -0.52 6.62
N ARG A 51 -12.74 -1.38 7.01
CA ARG A 51 -14.02 -1.59 6.35
C ARG A 51 -15.13 -1.60 7.37
N ASP A 52 -16.32 -1.18 6.96
CA ASP A 52 -17.54 -1.42 7.72
C ASP A 52 -17.78 -2.95 7.76
N GLU A 53 -17.92 -3.51 8.95
CA GLU A 53 -18.07 -4.96 9.13
C GLU A 53 -19.42 -5.51 8.64
N VAL A 54 -20.43 -4.62 8.46
CA VAL A 54 -21.77 -5.02 8.03
C VAL A 54 -21.85 -5.31 6.53
N ASP A 55 -21.18 -4.48 5.73
CA ASP A 55 -21.29 -4.58 4.28
C ASP A 55 -19.94 -4.54 3.52
N GLY A 56 -18.83 -4.42 4.25
CA GLY A 56 -17.49 -4.39 3.69
C GLY A 56 -17.12 -3.10 2.97
N HIS A 57 -17.91 -2.02 3.12
CA HIS A 57 -17.60 -0.72 2.53
C HIS A 57 -16.32 -0.13 3.13
N PRO A 58 -15.35 0.32 2.31
CA PRO A 58 -14.13 0.97 2.83
C PRO A 58 -14.44 2.22 3.64
N THR A 59 -13.77 2.39 4.78
CA THR A 59 -13.97 3.52 5.68
C THR A 59 -12.64 4.11 6.18
N GLN A 60 -12.66 5.37 6.59
CA GLN A 60 -11.56 6.06 7.29
C GLN A 60 -11.98 6.48 8.72
N ASP A 61 -13.04 5.89 9.25
CA ASP A 61 -13.41 6.11 10.64
C ASP A 61 -12.38 5.50 11.58
N PRO A 62 -11.72 6.29 12.46
CA PRO A 62 -10.78 5.75 13.44
C PRO A 62 -11.37 4.67 14.35
N ALA A 63 -12.69 4.71 14.60
CA ALA A 63 -13.34 3.68 15.42
C ALA A 63 -13.31 2.28 14.78
N GLU A 64 -13.30 2.19 13.45
CA GLU A 64 -13.15 0.91 12.77
C GLU A 64 -11.69 0.40 12.83
N PHE A 65 -10.71 1.30 12.75
CA PHE A 65 -9.30 0.95 12.94
C PHE A 65 -9.00 0.52 14.39
N ASP A 66 -9.68 1.12 15.37
CA ASP A 66 -9.50 0.83 16.80
C ASP A 66 -9.88 -0.61 17.16
N LYS A 67 -10.74 -1.24 16.39
CA LYS A 67 -11.14 -2.63 16.60
C LYS A 67 -9.99 -3.63 16.37
N PHE A 68 -9.00 -3.30 15.54
CA PHE A 68 -7.93 -4.25 15.17
C PHE A 68 -6.50 -3.74 15.42
N LEU A 69 -6.24 -2.43 15.32
CA LEU A 69 -4.86 -1.90 15.45
C LEU A 69 -4.21 -2.20 16.80
N PRO A 70 -4.90 -2.04 17.96
CA PRO A 70 -4.30 -2.35 19.26
C PRO A 70 -3.85 -3.81 19.37
N THR A 71 -4.67 -4.73 18.88
CA THR A 71 -4.34 -6.16 18.91
C THR A 71 -3.14 -6.47 18.02
N ILE A 72 -3.11 -5.99 16.78
CA ILE A 72 -1.97 -6.18 15.87
C ILE A 72 -0.71 -5.57 16.47
N HIS A 73 -0.80 -4.34 16.98
CA HIS A 73 0.32 -3.65 17.59
C HIS A 73 0.88 -4.41 18.82
N LYS A 74 0.04 -5.03 19.62
CA LYS A 74 0.44 -5.80 20.77
C LYS A 74 1.07 -7.14 20.40
N GLU A 75 0.45 -7.87 19.48
CA GLU A 75 0.76 -9.28 19.20
C GLU A 75 1.90 -9.46 18.18
N CYS A 76 2.27 -8.44 17.40
CA CYS A 76 3.40 -8.53 16.48
C CYS A 76 4.25 -7.26 16.45
N ASP A 77 5.43 -7.37 15.83
CA ASP A 77 6.42 -6.29 15.75
C ASP A 77 6.43 -5.62 14.37
N ALA A 78 5.49 -5.93 13.50
CA ALA A 78 5.42 -5.33 12.18
C ALA A 78 5.27 -3.80 12.24
N VAL A 79 5.88 -3.12 11.27
CA VAL A 79 5.62 -1.69 11.04
C VAL A 79 4.18 -1.52 10.57
N ILE A 80 3.41 -0.70 11.27
CA ILE A 80 2.05 -0.36 10.85
C ILE A 80 2.11 0.82 9.88
N ASN A 81 1.57 0.59 8.67
CA ASN A 81 1.42 1.56 7.60
C ASN A 81 -0.09 1.81 7.38
N ILE A 82 -0.59 2.96 7.78
CA ILE A 82 -2.01 3.32 7.62
C ILE A 82 -2.20 4.03 6.29
N THR A 83 -3.22 3.61 5.54
CA THR A 83 -3.61 4.28 4.30
C THR A 83 -4.05 5.73 4.53
N THR A 84 -3.65 6.62 3.63
CA THR A 84 -4.29 7.95 3.48
C THR A 84 -5.07 8.06 2.15
N GLY A 85 -5.27 6.92 1.46
CA GLY A 85 -5.97 6.87 0.17
C GLY A 85 -7.44 7.22 0.29
N GLY A 86 -8.14 6.61 1.22
CA GLY A 86 -9.58 6.80 1.41
C GLY A 86 -10.40 6.44 0.16
N GLY A 87 -11.62 6.95 0.12
CA GLY A 87 -12.52 6.83 -1.04
C GLY A 87 -12.48 8.07 -1.96
N PRO A 88 -12.93 7.97 -3.21
CA PRO A 88 -12.81 9.04 -4.22
C PRO A 88 -13.50 10.36 -3.87
N GLN A 89 -14.40 10.37 -2.89
CA GLN A 89 -15.16 11.56 -2.49
C GLN A 89 -14.76 12.11 -1.12
N MET A 90 -13.78 11.46 -0.45
CA MET A 90 -13.33 11.89 0.86
C MET A 90 -12.43 13.13 0.76
N THR A 91 -12.62 14.05 1.69
CA THR A 91 -11.73 15.20 1.89
C THR A 91 -10.38 14.72 2.46
N VAL A 92 -9.36 15.59 2.43
CA VAL A 92 -8.07 15.30 3.07
C VAL A 92 -8.24 15.07 4.57
N GLU A 93 -9.08 15.87 5.21
CA GLU A 93 -9.36 15.78 6.64
C GLU A 93 -9.95 14.41 7.01
N GLU A 94 -10.92 13.92 6.24
CA GLU A 94 -11.50 12.58 6.43
C GLU A 94 -10.45 11.49 6.23
N ARG A 95 -9.66 11.58 5.15
CA ARG A 95 -8.61 10.61 4.82
C ARG A 95 -7.51 10.53 5.88
N MET A 96 -7.23 11.64 6.56
CA MET A 96 -6.18 11.75 7.56
C MET A 96 -6.63 11.39 8.98
N GLN A 97 -7.92 11.22 9.24
CA GLN A 97 -8.42 10.92 10.59
C GLN A 97 -7.69 9.76 11.28
N PRO A 98 -7.53 8.56 10.66
CA PRO A 98 -6.80 7.48 11.31
C PRO A 98 -5.33 7.82 11.57
N CYS A 99 -4.67 8.43 10.60
CA CYS A 99 -3.26 8.82 10.72
C CYS A 99 -3.05 9.85 11.85
N MET A 100 -3.95 10.81 12.00
CA MET A 100 -3.89 11.80 13.07
C MET A 100 -4.22 11.21 14.45
N HIS A 101 -5.13 10.24 14.51
CA HIS A 101 -5.53 9.58 15.75
C HIS A 101 -4.45 8.62 16.26
N PHE A 102 -3.99 7.70 15.41
CA PHE A 102 -3.07 6.63 15.79
C PHE A 102 -1.59 7.02 15.66
N LYS A 103 -1.27 8.08 14.95
CA LYS A 103 0.11 8.55 14.72
C LYS A 103 1.04 7.39 14.37
N PRO A 104 0.79 6.66 13.26
CA PRO A 104 1.57 5.48 12.91
C PRO A 104 3.03 5.82 12.60
N GLU A 105 3.89 4.80 12.54
CA GLU A 105 5.28 4.95 12.08
C GLU A 105 5.33 5.34 10.59
N LEU A 106 4.45 4.76 9.79
CA LEU A 106 4.38 4.91 8.34
C LEU A 106 2.93 5.12 7.89
N ALA A 107 2.72 5.90 6.85
CA ALA A 107 1.45 6.04 6.14
C ALA A 107 1.69 6.08 4.63
N SER A 108 0.73 5.67 3.81
CA SER A 108 0.86 5.82 2.36
C SER A 108 0.46 7.22 1.90
N LEU A 109 1.02 7.71 0.80
CA LEU A 109 0.65 8.99 0.20
C LEU A 109 0.76 8.93 -1.33
N ASN A 110 -0.35 9.07 -2.02
CA ASN A 110 -0.37 9.15 -3.49
C ASN A 110 0.13 10.51 -3.98
N MET A 111 1.11 10.48 -4.88
CA MET A 111 1.84 11.65 -5.34
C MET A 111 1.22 12.39 -6.52
N GLY A 112 -0.07 12.20 -6.80
CA GLY A 112 -0.76 12.98 -7.83
C GLY A 112 -2.21 12.59 -8.05
N THR A 113 -2.96 13.51 -8.64
CA THR A 113 -4.33 13.28 -9.09
C THR A 113 -4.33 12.43 -10.36
N MET A 114 -5.19 11.40 -10.39
CA MET A 114 -5.29 10.51 -11.55
C MET A 114 -6.71 9.97 -11.74
N ASN A 115 -7.02 9.48 -12.93
CA ASN A 115 -8.13 8.55 -13.09
C ASN A 115 -7.79 7.25 -12.36
N PHE A 116 -8.77 6.65 -11.69
CA PHE A 116 -8.60 5.36 -11.01
C PHE A 116 -9.74 4.44 -11.43
N GLY A 117 -9.53 3.74 -12.56
CA GLY A 117 -10.58 3.01 -13.25
C GLY A 117 -10.78 1.59 -12.71
N LEU A 118 -11.90 1.34 -12.03
CA LEU A 118 -12.33 0.02 -11.57
C LEU A 118 -13.54 -0.52 -12.36
N PHE A 119 -14.20 0.30 -13.16
CA PHE A 119 -15.40 -0.04 -13.92
C PHE A 119 -15.26 -1.29 -14.84
N PRO A 120 -14.06 -1.69 -15.34
CA PRO A 120 -13.96 -2.93 -16.11
C PRO A 120 -14.27 -4.19 -15.30
N MET A 121 -14.22 -4.13 -13.96
CA MET A 121 -14.56 -5.25 -13.07
C MET A 121 -16.03 -5.62 -13.17
N LEU A 122 -16.94 -4.68 -13.52
CA LEU A 122 -18.35 -4.94 -13.79
C LEU A 122 -18.58 -5.99 -14.88
N LYS A 123 -17.65 -6.13 -15.83
CA LYS A 123 -17.75 -7.14 -16.89
C LYS A 123 -17.26 -8.53 -16.45
N ARG A 124 -16.54 -8.61 -15.33
CA ARG A 124 -15.95 -9.85 -14.81
C ARG A 124 -16.80 -10.49 -13.73
N HIS A 125 -17.62 -9.68 -13.04
CA HIS A 125 -18.47 -10.10 -11.94
C HIS A 125 -19.92 -9.79 -12.29
N ASN A 126 -20.77 -10.80 -12.25
CA ASN A 126 -22.18 -10.69 -12.71
C ASN A 126 -23.16 -10.51 -11.55
N GLN A 127 -22.72 -10.71 -10.32
CA GLN A 127 -23.56 -10.62 -9.13
C GLN A 127 -22.81 -9.85 -8.04
N PHE A 128 -23.48 -8.90 -7.43
CA PHE A 128 -22.99 -8.10 -6.32
C PHE A 128 -23.97 -8.20 -5.16
N GLN A 129 -23.46 -8.37 -3.96
CA GLN A 129 -24.25 -8.52 -2.73
C GLN A 129 -24.79 -7.18 -2.25
N HIS A 130 -23.99 -6.12 -2.40
CA HIS A 130 -24.32 -4.78 -1.91
C HIS A 130 -24.39 -3.78 -3.06
N LYS A 131 -25.37 -2.87 -2.97
CA LYS A 131 -25.59 -1.83 -4.00
C LYS A 131 -24.40 -0.90 -4.16
N TRP A 132 -23.69 -0.60 -3.06
CA TRP A 132 -22.53 0.28 -3.08
C TRP A 132 -21.39 -0.24 -3.98
N GLU A 133 -21.25 -1.56 -4.13
CA GLU A 133 -20.20 -2.17 -4.95
C GLU A 133 -20.34 -1.76 -6.42
N THR A 134 -21.54 -1.91 -6.99
CA THR A 134 -21.80 -1.49 -8.38
C THR A 134 -21.70 0.01 -8.53
N GLU A 135 -22.23 0.79 -7.60
CA GLU A 135 -22.15 2.26 -7.63
C GLU A 135 -20.71 2.76 -7.59
N MET A 136 -19.85 2.18 -6.74
CA MET A 136 -18.44 2.50 -6.66
C MET A 136 -17.72 2.19 -7.98
N LEU A 137 -17.95 1.01 -8.53
CA LEU A 137 -17.33 0.59 -9.80
C LEU A 137 -17.77 1.48 -10.96
N GLU A 138 -19.05 1.78 -11.10
CA GLU A 138 -19.59 2.65 -12.15
C GLU A 138 -19.02 4.07 -12.03
N LYS A 139 -19.02 4.64 -10.82
CA LYS A 139 -18.48 5.99 -10.53
C LYS A 139 -17.00 6.09 -10.87
N SER A 140 -16.23 5.02 -10.76
CA SER A 140 -14.79 5.03 -11.06
C SER A 140 -14.48 5.43 -12.52
N LYS A 141 -15.46 5.39 -13.42
CA LYS A 141 -15.31 5.85 -14.81
C LYS A 141 -15.27 7.38 -14.94
N SER A 142 -15.88 8.10 -14.01
CA SER A 142 -16.03 9.56 -14.07
C SER A 142 -15.45 10.30 -12.88
N SER A 143 -14.98 9.58 -11.86
CA SER A 143 -14.33 10.15 -10.68
C SER A 143 -12.81 10.23 -10.84
N LEU A 144 -12.21 11.11 -10.05
CA LEU A 144 -10.77 11.25 -9.94
C LEU A 144 -10.32 10.75 -8.56
N PHE A 145 -9.19 10.07 -8.51
CA PHE A 145 -8.44 9.93 -7.27
C PHE A 145 -7.66 11.22 -7.06
N LYS A 146 -8.26 12.12 -6.28
CA LYS A 146 -7.81 13.50 -6.13
C LYS A 146 -6.66 13.61 -5.13
N ASN A 147 -5.52 14.10 -5.60
CA ASN A 147 -4.35 14.47 -4.80
C ASN A 147 -3.70 15.67 -5.48
N THR A 148 -4.26 16.85 -5.25
CA THR A 148 -3.67 18.11 -5.74
C THR A 148 -2.37 18.40 -4.98
N PHE A 149 -1.57 19.34 -5.45
CA PHE A 149 -0.39 19.79 -4.72
C PHE A 149 -0.74 20.23 -3.30
N GLN A 150 -1.84 20.95 -3.13
CA GLN A 150 -2.30 21.38 -1.81
C GLN A 150 -2.70 20.19 -0.91
N ASP A 151 -3.40 19.18 -1.47
CA ASP A 151 -3.77 17.98 -0.73
C ASP A 151 -2.51 17.24 -0.23
N ILE A 152 -1.50 17.08 -1.10
CA ILE A 152 -0.23 16.43 -0.78
C ILE A 152 0.52 17.20 0.31
N GLU A 153 0.62 18.53 0.20
CA GLU A 153 1.26 19.39 1.21
C GLU A 153 0.57 19.27 2.57
N ASN A 154 -0.75 19.31 2.59
CA ASN A 154 -1.53 19.17 3.81
C ASN A 154 -1.29 17.83 4.48
N ILE A 155 -1.35 16.73 3.72
CA ILE A 155 -1.09 15.36 4.24
C ILE A 155 0.32 15.25 4.80
N MET A 156 1.33 15.71 4.06
CA MET A 156 2.73 15.65 4.51
C MET A 156 2.93 16.47 5.78
N THR A 157 2.38 17.68 5.85
CA THR A 157 2.51 18.55 7.01
C THR A 157 1.91 17.87 8.25
N LEU A 158 0.66 17.42 8.18
CA LEU A 158 -0.04 16.75 9.27
C LEU A 158 0.68 15.48 9.74
N GLY A 159 1.16 14.66 8.80
CA GLY A 159 1.88 13.44 9.16
C GLY A 159 3.24 13.73 9.81
N TYR A 160 4.02 14.64 9.24
CA TYR A 160 5.34 14.98 9.78
C TYR A 160 5.30 15.65 11.15
N GLU A 161 4.24 16.39 11.48
CA GLU A 161 4.01 16.93 12.83
C GLU A 161 3.88 15.80 13.88
N ASN A 162 3.34 14.67 13.48
CA ASN A 162 3.23 13.48 14.33
C ASN A 162 4.45 12.55 14.26
N GLY A 163 5.47 12.89 13.48
CA GLY A 163 6.64 12.03 13.24
C GLY A 163 6.35 10.81 12.36
N THR A 164 5.20 10.76 11.68
CA THR A 164 4.87 9.74 10.69
C THR A 164 5.70 9.95 9.44
N ARG A 165 6.25 8.88 8.87
CA ARG A 165 6.92 8.86 7.56
C ARG A 165 5.95 8.42 6.48
N PHE A 166 6.29 8.66 5.23
CA PHE A 166 5.42 8.30 4.11
C PHE A 166 6.04 7.29 3.16
N GLU A 167 5.24 6.32 2.74
CA GLU A 167 5.41 5.52 1.55
C GLU A 167 4.75 6.30 0.39
N PHE A 168 5.60 6.89 -0.47
CA PHE A 168 5.15 7.75 -1.56
C PHE A 168 4.74 6.92 -2.78
N GLU A 169 3.45 6.75 -2.97
CA GLU A 169 2.88 5.97 -4.06
C GLU A 169 2.89 6.75 -5.38
N CYS A 170 3.67 6.25 -6.33
CA CYS A 170 3.81 6.81 -7.67
C CYS A 170 3.19 5.86 -8.69
N TYR A 171 2.07 6.27 -9.27
CA TYR A 171 1.32 5.49 -10.27
C TYR A 171 1.74 5.81 -11.71
N ASP A 172 2.56 6.81 -11.90
CA ASP A 172 3.11 7.22 -13.18
C ASP A 172 4.41 8.01 -12.97
N VAL A 173 5.17 8.19 -14.03
CA VAL A 173 6.41 9.00 -14.04
C VAL A 173 6.17 10.43 -13.56
N GLY A 174 5.03 11.03 -13.92
CA GLY A 174 4.65 12.36 -13.45
C GLY A 174 4.59 12.51 -11.94
N HIS A 175 4.18 11.44 -11.22
CA HIS A 175 4.14 11.43 -9.76
C HIS A 175 5.55 11.49 -9.14
N ILE A 176 6.55 10.89 -9.79
CA ILE A 176 7.96 10.98 -9.35
C ILE A 176 8.47 12.43 -9.47
N TYR A 177 8.07 13.15 -10.52
CA TYR A 177 8.39 14.56 -10.67
C TYR A 177 7.68 15.45 -9.65
N ASN A 178 6.42 15.12 -9.28
CA ASN A 178 5.72 15.81 -8.21
C ASN A 178 6.47 15.64 -6.87
N LEU A 179 6.88 14.41 -6.54
CA LEU A 179 7.69 14.14 -5.35
C LEU A 179 9.02 14.91 -5.38
N HIS A 180 9.68 14.97 -6.53
CA HIS A 180 10.92 15.72 -6.70
C HIS A 180 10.73 17.24 -6.51
N HIS A 181 9.56 17.79 -6.84
CA HIS A 181 9.23 19.17 -6.52
C HIS A 181 9.35 19.41 -5.01
N TYR A 182 8.71 18.59 -4.18
CA TYR A 182 8.78 18.70 -2.72
C TYR A 182 10.17 18.43 -2.14
N HIS A 183 10.96 17.56 -2.79
CA HIS A 183 12.35 17.37 -2.47
C HIS A 183 13.14 18.69 -2.64
N ARG A 184 12.96 19.37 -3.76
CA ARG A 184 13.64 20.65 -4.03
C ARG A 184 13.21 21.79 -3.09
N GLU A 185 11.95 21.79 -2.69
CA GLU A 185 11.42 22.75 -1.71
C GLU A 185 11.86 22.44 -0.25
N GLY A 186 12.62 21.36 -0.03
CA GLY A 186 13.09 20.96 1.29
C GLY A 186 11.98 20.47 2.24
N MET A 187 10.83 20.09 1.70
CA MET A 187 9.69 19.63 2.49
C MET A 187 9.76 18.15 2.88
N LEU A 188 10.62 17.38 2.22
CA LEU A 188 10.73 15.94 2.49
C LEU A 188 11.76 15.63 3.57
N LYS A 189 11.53 14.53 4.29
CA LYS A 189 12.46 13.95 5.26
C LYS A 189 12.98 12.62 4.73
N GLY A 190 14.25 12.57 4.35
CA GLY A 190 14.89 11.33 3.84
C GLY A 190 15.17 10.28 4.95
N PRO A 191 15.46 9.03 4.58
CA PRO A 191 15.36 8.49 3.22
C PRO A 191 13.90 8.48 2.71
N TYR A 192 13.71 8.68 1.40
CA TYR A 192 12.37 8.65 0.79
C TYR A 192 12.00 7.21 0.48
N PHE A 193 10.82 6.76 0.90
CA PHE A 193 10.34 5.44 0.53
C PHE A 193 9.35 5.59 -0.62
N ILE A 194 9.81 5.30 -1.84
CA ILE A 194 9.03 5.50 -3.08
C ILE A 194 8.47 4.15 -3.53
N GLN A 195 7.15 4.08 -3.69
CA GLN A 195 6.49 2.89 -4.19
C GLN A 195 6.01 3.09 -5.62
N PHE A 196 6.47 2.26 -6.56
CA PHE A 196 5.97 2.24 -7.94
C PHE A 196 4.75 1.34 -8.01
N VAL A 197 3.57 1.94 -8.17
CA VAL A 197 2.30 1.22 -8.28
C VAL A 197 1.93 1.08 -9.75
N MET A 198 1.99 -0.15 -10.25
CA MET A 198 1.89 -0.44 -11.68
C MET A 198 0.68 -1.30 -12.02
N GLY A 199 0.04 -1.01 -13.14
CA GLY A 199 -1.06 -1.81 -13.68
C GLY A 199 -2.45 -1.41 -13.19
N ILE A 200 -2.59 -0.30 -12.47
CA ILE A 200 -3.89 0.32 -12.17
C ILE A 200 -4.32 1.14 -13.39
N MET A 201 -5.57 0.97 -13.80
CA MET A 201 -6.11 1.72 -14.95
C MET A 201 -6.19 3.23 -14.64
N GLY A 202 -5.46 4.01 -15.40
CA GLY A 202 -5.27 5.44 -15.20
C GLY A 202 -3.84 5.81 -14.83
N GLY A 203 -3.03 4.82 -14.43
CA GLY A 203 -1.59 4.93 -14.22
C GLY A 203 -0.78 4.15 -15.27
N ILE A 204 0.50 3.95 -15.00
CA ILE A 204 1.44 3.28 -15.89
C ILE A 204 1.17 1.76 -15.94
N GLY A 205 1.40 1.14 -17.11
CA GLY A 205 1.25 -0.31 -17.30
C GLY A 205 2.31 -1.12 -16.55
N ALA A 206 1.93 -2.33 -16.10
CA ALA A 206 2.81 -3.24 -15.36
C ALA A 206 3.63 -4.12 -16.31
N ASP A 207 4.66 -3.54 -16.89
CA ASP A 207 5.67 -4.20 -17.72
C ASP A 207 7.08 -3.74 -17.33
N THR A 208 8.08 -4.50 -17.79
CA THR A 208 9.49 -4.27 -17.43
C THR A 208 10.03 -2.94 -17.96
N ASP A 209 9.65 -2.51 -19.15
CA ASP A 209 10.15 -1.28 -19.75
C ASP A 209 9.65 -0.06 -18.95
N ASN A 210 8.39 -0.07 -18.56
CA ASN A 210 7.80 0.95 -17.71
C ASN A 210 8.44 0.98 -16.31
N LEU A 211 8.69 -0.19 -15.70
CA LEU A 211 9.39 -0.28 -14.42
C LEU A 211 10.80 0.33 -14.52
N LEU A 212 11.55 -0.04 -15.57
CA LEU A 212 12.88 0.52 -15.81
C LEU A 212 12.82 2.03 -16.07
N HIS A 213 11.78 2.52 -16.74
CA HIS A 213 11.60 3.94 -16.97
C HIS A 213 11.37 4.72 -15.66
N MET A 214 10.49 4.22 -14.80
CA MET A 214 10.25 4.81 -13.48
C MET A 214 11.52 4.78 -12.63
N LYS A 215 12.22 3.63 -12.59
CA LYS A 215 13.47 3.48 -11.82
C LYS A 215 14.57 4.45 -12.28
N LYS A 216 14.82 4.53 -13.59
CA LYS A 216 15.80 5.47 -14.16
C LYS A 216 15.44 6.93 -13.88
N THR A 217 14.14 7.24 -13.87
CA THR A 217 13.66 8.59 -13.53
C THR A 217 13.94 8.90 -12.06
N ALA A 218 13.62 7.98 -11.16
CA ALA A 218 13.89 8.15 -9.73
C ALA A 218 15.39 8.27 -9.45
N ASP A 219 16.24 7.41 -10.06
CA ASP A 219 17.71 7.50 -9.94
C ASP A 219 18.25 8.87 -10.36
N LYS A 220 17.76 9.37 -11.49
CA LYS A 220 18.14 10.69 -12.00
C LYS A 220 17.77 11.82 -11.05
N LEU A 221 16.63 11.71 -10.35
CA LEU A 221 16.07 12.81 -9.55
C LEU A 221 16.52 12.77 -8.09
N PHE A 222 16.73 11.58 -7.52
CA PHE A 222 17.00 11.41 -6.09
C PHE A 222 18.38 10.78 -5.79
N GLY A 223 19.09 10.28 -6.80
CA GLY A 223 20.36 9.59 -6.58
C GLY A 223 20.20 8.38 -5.66
N ASP A 224 20.98 8.36 -4.56
CA ASP A 224 20.97 7.28 -3.57
C ASP A 224 20.12 7.62 -2.32
N ASP A 225 19.38 8.75 -2.30
CA ASP A 225 18.66 9.23 -1.12
C ASP A 225 17.27 8.58 -0.95
N TYR A 226 17.00 7.46 -1.61
CA TYR A 226 15.71 6.80 -1.53
C TYR A 226 15.79 5.28 -1.45
N GLU A 227 14.82 4.72 -0.77
CA GLU A 227 14.42 3.32 -0.83
C GLU A 227 13.22 3.20 -1.74
N TRP A 228 13.07 2.05 -2.42
CA TRP A 228 11.93 1.88 -3.31
C TRP A 228 11.33 0.49 -3.26
N SER A 229 10.04 0.41 -3.50
CA SER A 229 9.28 -0.83 -3.63
C SER A 229 8.47 -0.84 -4.92
N VAL A 230 7.97 -2.00 -5.30
CA VAL A 230 7.10 -2.15 -6.47
C VAL A 230 5.82 -2.90 -6.10
N VAL A 231 4.72 -2.44 -6.66
CA VAL A 231 3.40 -3.09 -6.66
C VAL A 231 3.02 -3.41 -8.09
N GLY A 232 2.66 -4.66 -8.35
CA GLY A 232 2.02 -5.05 -9.60
C GLY A 232 0.57 -5.45 -9.35
N ALA A 233 -0.39 -4.70 -9.90
CA ALA A 233 -1.80 -4.99 -9.70
C ALA A 233 -2.24 -6.33 -10.35
N GLY A 234 -3.06 -7.08 -9.64
CA GLY A 234 -3.67 -8.33 -10.12
C GLY A 234 -2.64 -9.39 -10.52
N ALA A 235 -2.82 -10.00 -11.68
CA ALA A 235 -1.97 -11.11 -12.16
C ALA A 235 -0.49 -10.73 -12.38
N THR A 236 -0.15 -9.44 -12.33
CA THR A 236 1.24 -8.98 -12.50
C THR A 236 2.02 -8.93 -11.19
N GLN A 237 1.35 -9.08 -10.03
CA GLN A 237 1.95 -8.90 -8.70
C GLN A 237 3.30 -9.62 -8.54
N MET A 238 3.32 -10.93 -8.66
CA MET A 238 4.55 -11.70 -8.43
C MET A 238 5.65 -11.42 -9.46
N ARG A 239 5.28 -11.19 -10.73
CA ARG A 239 6.26 -10.89 -11.79
C ARG A 239 6.92 -9.54 -11.58
N MET A 240 6.14 -8.50 -11.26
CA MET A 240 6.68 -7.17 -11.02
C MET A 240 7.56 -7.15 -9.77
N ASN A 241 7.15 -7.84 -8.69
CA ASN A 241 7.97 -7.98 -7.50
C ASN A 241 9.30 -8.71 -7.76
N ALA A 242 9.28 -9.82 -8.52
CA ALA A 242 10.49 -10.55 -8.87
C ALA A 242 11.44 -9.69 -9.73
N THR A 243 10.90 -8.97 -10.73
CA THR A 243 11.69 -8.06 -11.59
C THR A 243 12.26 -6.90 -10.76
N GLY A 244 11.45 -6.27 -9.93
CA GLY A 244 11.89 -5.17 -9.07
C GLY A 244 12.97 -5.61 -8.08
N ALA A 245 12.78 -6.75 -7.40
CA ALA A 245 13.76 -7.30 -6.47
C ALA A 245 15.12 -7.57 -7.14
N SER A 246 15.11 -8.08 -8.38
CA SER A 246 16.33 -8.27 -9.19
C SER A 246 17.04 -6.94 -9.50
N LEU A 247 16.32 -5.82 -9.46
CA LEU A 247 16.83 -4.46 -9.66
C LEU A 247 17.12 -3.74 -8.34
N GLY A 248 16.96 -4.41 -7.19
CA GLY A 248 17.24 -3.87 -5.86
C GLY A 248 16.06 -3.21 -5.17
N SER A 249 14.80 -3.48 -5.58
CA SER A 249 13.61 -3.00 -4.87
C SER A 249 13.29 -3.83 -3.64
N HIS A 250 12.55 -3.21 -2.73
CA HIS A 250 11.65 -3.87 -1.81
C HIS A 250 10.40 -4.38 -2.56
N VAL A 251 9.56 -5.16 -1.90
CA VAL A 251 8.40 -5.81 -2.51
C VAL A 251 7.13 -5.56 -1.71
N ARG A 252 5.98 -5.46 -2.41
CA ARG A 252 4.67 -5.43 -1.79
C ARG A 252 3.76 -6.47 -2.43
N VAL A 253 3.07 -7.25 -1.57
CA VAL A 253 2.07 -8.26 -1.93
C VAL A 253 0.86 -8.11 -1.03
N GLY A 254 -0.23 -8.76 -1.35
CA GLY A 254 -1.41 -8.83 -0.50
C GLY A 254 -2.71 -8.90 -1.29
N LEU A 255 -3.80 -9.24 -0.59
CA LEU A 255 -5.13 -9.38 -1.17
C LEU A 255 -5.72 -8.02 -1.60
N GLU A 256 -5.20 -6.91 -1.09
CA GLU A 256 -5.49 -5.58 -1.60
C GLU A 256 -5.08 -5.43 -3.07
N ASP A 257 -3.90 -5.92 -3.43
CA ASP A 257 -3.30 -5.69 -4.74
C ASP A 257 -3.66 -6.78 -5.75
N SER A 258 -3.90 -8.02 -5.28
CA SER A 258 -4.25 -9.15 -6.14
C SER A 258 -5.07 -10.22 -5.42
N LEU A 259 -6.19 -10.59 -6.02
CA LEU A 259 -7.01 -11.73 -5.58
C LEU A 259 -6.46 -13.09 -6.07
N TRP A 260 -5.34 -13.12 -6.80
CA TRP A 260 -4.89 -14.31 -7.50
C TRP A 260 -3.61 -14.89 -6.94
N ASP A 261 -3.58 -16.22 -6.76
CA ASP A 261 -2.39 -17.01 -6.43
C ASP A 261 -1.84 -17.77 -7.66
N GLY A 262 -2.40 -17.51 -8.81
CA GLY A 262 -2.01 -18.11 -10.10
C GLY A 262 -3.13 -18.08 -11.11
N PRO A 263 -2.92 -18.57 -12.33
CA PRO A 263 -3.94 -18.60 -13.35
C PRO A 263 -5.18 -19.41 -12.89
N GLY A 264 -6.34 -18.73 -12.76
CA GLY A 264 -7.60 -19.35 -12.35
C GLY A 264 -7.68 -19.80 -10.89
N LYS A 265 -6.69 -19.47 -10.04
CA LYS A 265 -6.67 -19.81 -8.63
C LYS A 265 -6.72 -18.53 -7.78
N LEU A 266 -7.80 -18.37 -6.99
CA LEU A 266 -7.88 -17.29 -6.01
C LEU A 266 -6.90 -17.51 -4.86
N ALA A 267 -6.29 -16.44 -4.40
CA ALA A 267 -5.50 -16.42 -3.17
C ALA A 267 -6.46 -16.47 -1.97
N GLN A 268 -6.19 -17.34 -1.02
CA GLN A 268 -7.02 -17.50 0.17
C GLN A 268 -6.55 -16.63 1.33
N LYS A 269 -5.23 -16.49 1.50
CA LYS A 269 -4.63 -15.77 2.62
C LYS A 269 -3.52 -14.82 2.15
N ASN A 270 -3.40 -13.70 2.84
CA ASN A 270 -2.27 -12.79 2.69
C ASN A 270 -0.93 -13.50 2.93
N ALA A 271 -0.87 -14.37 3.94
CA ALA A 271 0.32 -15.14 4.30
C ALA A 271 0.83 -16.02 3.15
N ASP A 272 -0.04 -16.55 2.29
CA ASP A 272 0.36 -17.39 1.17
C ASP A 272 1.08 -16.55 0.09
N GLN A 273 0.61 -15.34 -0.16
CA GLN A 273 1.29 -14.42 -1.07
C GLN A 273 2.62 -13.94 -0.50
N VAL A 274 2.71 -13.70 0.82
CA VAL A 274 3.97 -13.36 1.50
C VAL A 274 4.97 -14.51 1.40
N LYS A 275 4.56 -15.75 1.69
CA LYS A 275 5.43 -16.94 1.52
C LYS A 275 5.93 -17.07 0.10
N ARG A 276 5.03 -16.90 -0.88
CA ARG A 276 5.38 -17.03 -2.29
C ARG A 276 6.40 -15.98 -2.75
N VAL A 277 6.25 -14.72 -2.37
CA VAL A 277 7.25 -13.70 -2.71
C VAL A 277 8.56 -13.94 -1.97
N ARG A 278 8.51 -14.41 -0.72
CA ARG A 278 9.69 -14.80 0.04
C ARG A 278 10.48 -15.93 -0.65
N ASP A 279 9.80 -16.98 -1.11
CA ASP A 279 10.45 -18.09 -1.87
C ASP A 279 11.13 -17.57 -3.13
N ILE A 280 10.53 -16.60 -3.83
CA ILE A 280 11.13 -15.92 -4.99
C ILE A 280 12.40 -15.17 -4.57
N LEU A 281 12.35 -14.40 -3.48
CA LEU A 281 13.51 -13.66 -2.98
C LEU A 281 14.65 -14.60 -2.58
N GLU A 282 14.34 -15.68 -1.87
CA GLU A 282 15.31 -16.72 -1.49
C GLU A 282 15.92 -17.40 -2.74
N GLY A 283 15.08 -17.69 -3.76
CA GLY A 283 15.54 -18.20 -5.07
C GLY A 283 16.48 -17.24 -5.83
N LEU A 284 16.36 -15.94 -5.58
CA LEU A 284 17.27 -14.89 -6.07
C LEU A 284 18.48 -14.68 -5.15
N SER A 285 18.65 -15.46 -4.10
CA SER A 285 19.69 -15.32 -3.07
C SER A 285 19.63 -13.96 -2.35
N LEU A 286 18.43 -13.43 -2.18
CA LEU A 286 18.15 -12.20 -1.42
C LEU A 286 17.66 -12.57 -0.02
N GLU A 287 18.04 -11.78 0.97
CA GLU A 287 17.59 -11.93 2.36
C GLU A 287 16.41 -11.01 2.64
N VAL A 288 15.44 -11.50 3.44
CA VAL A 288 14.29 -10.71 3.89
C VAL A 288 14.66 -9.90 5.12
N ALA A 289 14.24 -8.64 5.15
CA ALA A 289 14.43 -7.74 6.27
C ALA A 289 13.42 -8.06 7.40
N THR A 290 13.86 -7.95 8.63
CA THR A 290 12.98 -7.91 9.81
C THR A 290 12.29 -6.55 9.91
N SER A 291 11.28 -6.43 10.78
CA SER A 291 10.61 -5.16 11.05
C SER A 291 11.57 -4.10 11.61
N ASP A 292 12.51 -4.49 12.47
CA ASP A 292 13.52 -3.57 13.01
C ASP A 292 14.49 -3.09 11.93
N GLU A 293 14.89 -3.97 11.02
CA GLU A 293 15.73 -3.59 9.88
C GLU A 293 14.97 -2.66 8.92
N ALA A 294 13.67 -2.88 8.72
CA ALA A 294 12.81 -1.97 7.95
C ALA A 294 12.73 -0.59 8.63
N ARG A 295 12.56 -0.54 9.97
CA ARG A 295 12.58 0.72 10.73
C ARG A 295 13.90 1.48 10.55
N GLN A 296 15.02 0.77 10.59
CA GLN A 296 16.34 1.38 10.39
C GLN A 296 16.51 1.90 8.96
N MET A 297 16.18 1.10 7.94
CA MET A 297 16.30 1.50 6.54
C MET A 297 15.44 2.74 6.21
N LEU A 298 14.23 2.81 6.76
CA LEU A 298 13.28 3.87 6.50
C LEU A 298 13.33 5.00 7.52
N ASN A 299 14.24 4.93 8.50
CA ASN A 299 14.39 5.88 9.58
C ASN A 299 13.06 6.23 10.28
N LEU A 300 12.31 5.19 10.67
CA LEU A 300 11.02 5.31 11.33
C LEU A 300 11.20 5.64 12.82
N LYS A 301 10.17 6.24 13.40
CA LYS A 301 10.21 6.70 14.80
C LYS A 301 10.18 5.61 15.86
N GLY A 302 9.80 4.39 15.47
CA GLY A 302 9.63 3.24 16.36
C GLY A 302 8.21 3.08 16.88
N LYS A 303 7.86 1.82 17.13
CA LYS A 303 6.55 1.34 17.58
C LYS A 303 6.04 2.08 18.82
N ASP A 304 6.91 2.29 19.81
CA ASP A 304 6.56 2.90 21.11
C ASP A 304 6.21 4.40 21.01
N LYS A 305 6.43 5.03 19.84
CA LYS A 305 6.11 6.45 19.61
C LYS A 305 4.81 6.64 18.80
N THR A 306 4.06 5.58 18.62
CA THR A 306 2.71 5.63 18.03
C THR A 306 1.66 5.88 19.12
N ASN A 307 0.43 6.18 18.71
CA ASN A 307 -0.71 6.32 19.62
C ASN A 307 -1.66 5.12 19.51
N ILE A 308 -1.10 3.94 19.20
CA ILE A 308 -1.84 2.68 19.10
C ILE A 308 -1.70 1.96 20.44
N VAL A 309 -2.77 1.91 21.24
CA VAL A 309 -2.78 1.39 22.64
C VAL A 309 -3.87 0.37 22.86
#